data_3394d9daaf0347f193450cfa11405051
#
_entry.id   3394d9daaf0347f193450cfa11405051
#
_cell.length_a   1.000
_cell.length_b   1.000
_cell.length_c   1.000
_cell.angle_alpha   90.00
_cell.angle_beta   90.00
_cell.angle_gamma   90.00
#
_symmetry.space_group_name_H-M   'P 1'
#
loop_
_entity.id
_entity.type
_entity.pdbx_description
1 polymer ?
#
loop_
_entity_poly.entity_id
_entity_poly.type
_entity_poly.pdbx_seq_one_letter_code
_entity_poly.pdbx_strand_id
1 'polypeptide(L)'
;MRWAHIPRLSFRGFLLAFALLCGAQVALGQKGDSDDADSGYRPAPSENTVEDVQPLPIDAPAGSEVVVVAIDRTVELGLAAFVRRSIEDNPDAAAIILEVNTLGGRVDAAIQIRDAILDAGPRTVAFVHPRAISAGALISLACDNVLMSEGATIGAATPVQASGGQAEAVGEKMVSYMRAEMRATAEANGRRGDIAEAMVDREVVIDGVVEAGKLLTLDTDQAVKLGMADGKFEDLDAVLEALTLESPSLITTELNWGEEIARWLTEPTVSGLLLSVGMLGLMIAFYTRSVGAFTIAGFVALALFFGGHA
;
A
#
# COMPACT_ATOMS: atom_id res chain seq x y z
N MET A 1 62.02 4.40 9.18
CA MET A 1 60.65 3.99 8.94
C MET A 1 60.09 4.78 7.74
N ARG A 2 59.96 4.13 6.58
CA ARG A 2 59.53 4.75 5.32
C ARG A 2 58.01 4.74 5.25
N TRP A 3 57.39 5.91 5.18
CA TRP A 3 55.97 6.06 4.93
C TRP A 3 55.67 5.84 3.44
N ALA A 4 54.82 4.85 3.16
CA ALA A 4 54.40 4.52 1.80
C ALA A 4 53.53 5.64 1.20
N HIS A 5 53.85 6.05 -0.03
CA HIS A 5 53.05 6.98 -0.83
C HIS A 5 51.72 6.35 -1.20
N ILE A 6 50.63 6.90 -0.67
CA ILE A 6 49.25 6.65 -1.15
C ILE A 6 49.05 7.56 -2.36
N PRO A 7 48.70 7.03 -3.55
CA PRO A 7 48.46 7.85 -4.72
C PRO A 7 47.22 8.74 -4.48
N ARG A 8 47.41 10.04 -4.70
CA ARG A 8 46.29 11.02 -4.69
C ARG A 8 45.44 10.78 -5.93
N LEU A 9 44.27 10.09 -5.77
CA LEU A 9 43.24 10.13 -6.79
C LEU A 9 42.76 11.58 -6.95
N SER A 10 42.84 12.10 -8.16
CA SER A 10 42.41 13.46 -8.45
C SER A 10 40.89 13.55 -8.33
N PHE A 11 40.38 14.60 -7.71
CA PHE A 11 38.96 14.92 -7.57
C PHE A 11 38.18 14.84 -8.89
N ARG A 12 38.83 15.10 -10.02
CA ARG A 12 38.26 14.97 -11.36
C ARG A 12 37.96 13.51 -11.76
N GLY A 13 38.76 12.55 -11.32
CA GLY A 13 38.52 11.11 -11.62
C GLY A 13 37.34 10.56 -10.83
N PHE A 14 37.11 11.09 -9.63
CA PHE A 14 36.01 10.66 -8.77
C PHE A 14 34.67 11.22 -9.23
N LEU A 15 34.60 12.49 -9.65
CA LEU A 15 33.40 13.10 -10.23
C LEU A 15 32.97 12.42 -11.54
N LEU A 16 33.92 11.99 -12.36
CA LEU A 16 33.64 11.24 -13.60
C LEU A 16 33.12 9.82 -13.30
N ALA A 17 33.62 9.15 -12.28
CA ALA A 17 33.13 7.83 -11.86
C ALA A 17 31.70 7.90 -11.27
N PHE A 18 31.39 8.96 -10.52
CA PHE A 18 30.05 9.17 -9.96
C PHE A 18 29.02 9.60 -11.02
N ALA A 19 29.43 10.44 -11.98
CA ALA A 19 28.57 10.82 -13.12
C ALA A 19 28.28 9.62 -14.04
N LEU A 20 29.23 8.69 -14.21
CA LEU A 20 29.02 7.43 -14.94
C LEU A 20 28.11 6.46 -14.21
N LEU A 21 28.12 6.41 -12.87
CA LEU A 21 27.21 5.61 -12.08
C LEU A 21 25.77 6.15 -12.09
N CYS A 22 25.58 7.45 -11.99
CA CYS A 22 24.25 8.08 -12.10
C CYS A 22 23.72 8.10 -13.55
N GLY A 23 24.59 8.28 -14.56
CA GLY A 23 24.18 8.28 -15.96
C GLY A 23 23.79 6.92 -16.51
N ALA A 24 24.32 5.84 -15.95
CA ALA A 24 23.98 4.47 -16.37
C ALA A 24 22.59 4.01 -15.93
N GLN A 25 22.01 4.63 -14.90
CA GLN A 25 20.67 4.28 -14.46
C GLN A 25 19.53 4.92 -15.28
N VAL A 26 19.80 5.99 -16.02
CA VAL A 26 18.79 6.68 -16.85
C VAL A 26 18.70 6.09 -18.27
N ALA A 27 19.70 5.34 -18.74
CA ALA A 27 19.79 4.88 -20.13
C ALA A 27 19.32 3.43 -20.37
N LEU A 28 18.89 2.66 -19.34
CA LEU A 28 18.45 1.27 -19.49
C LEU A 28 16.94 1.06 -19.32
N GLY A 29 16.16 2.12 -19.31
CA GLY A 29 14.71 2.09 -19.12
C GLY A 29 13.86 2.11 -20.38
N GLN A 30 14.27 1.49 -21.52
CA GLN A 30 13.39 1.29 -22.68
C GLN A 30 13.89 0.19 -23.61
N LYS A 31 13.53 -1.06 -23.33
CA LYS A 31 13.23 -2.07 -24.34
C LYS A 31 12.39 -3.16 -23.67
N GLY A 32 11.09 -2.91 -23.59
CA GLY A 32 10.11 -3.94 -23.34
C GLY A 32 9.80 -4.62 -24.66
N ASP A 33 10.20 -5.84 -24.84
CA ASP A 33 9.61 -6.71 -25.81
C ASP A 33 8.23 -7.08 -25.30
N SER A 34 7.22 -6.63 -26.04
CA SER A 34 5.84 -7.05 -25.92
C SER A 34 5.71 -8.45 -26.55
N ASP A 35 5.87 -9.50 -25.75
CA ASP A 35 5.31 -10.78 -26.09
C ASP A 35 3.89 -10.82 -25.51
N ASP A 36 2.91 -10.61 -26.38
CA ASP A 36 1.49 -10.83 -26.16
C ASP A 36 1.27 -12.32 -25.84
N ALA A 37 1.30 -12.65 -24.56
CA ALA A 37 0.70 -13.88 -24.08
C ALA A 37 -0.80 -13.61 -23.96
N ASP A 38 -1.52 -13.95 -25.02
CA ASP A 38 -2.97 -14.10 -25.06
C ASP A 38 -3.41 -14.99 -23.88
N SER A 39 -3.81 -14.37 -22.77
CA SER A 39 -4.43 -15.04 -21.66
C SER A 39 -5.86 -15.35 -22.07
N GLY A 40 -6.07 -16.53 -22.67
CA GLY A 40 -7.37 -17.02 -23.08
C GLY A 40 -8.36 -17.26 -21.93
N TYR A 41 -8.49 -16.28 -21.02
CA TYR A 41 -9.57 -16.23 -20.06
C TYR A 41 -10.76 -15.51 -20.70
N ARG A 42 -11.74 -16.29 -21.15
CA ARG A 42 -13.06 -15.82 -21.54
C ARG A 42 -13.97 -16.07 -20.34
N PRO A 43 -14.40 -15.05 -19.61
CA PRO A 43 -15.39 -15.24 -18.54
C PRO A 43 -16.66 -15.81 -19.14
N ALA A 44 -17.24 -16.84 -18.51
CA ALA A 44 -18.57 -17.30 -18.85
C ALA A 44 -19.55 -16.13 -18.65
N PRO A 45 -20.55 -15.95 -19.54
CA PRO A 45 -21.53 -14.89 -19.36
C PRO A 45 -22.29 -15.12 -18.06
N SER A 46 -22.14 -14.22 -17.11
CA SER A 46 -22.96 -14.19 -15.92
C SER A 46 -24.32 -13.61 -16.29
N GLU A 47 -25.31 -14.47 -16.43
CA GLU A 47 -26.71 -14.04 -16.27
C GLU A 47 -26.93 -13.79 -14.76
N ASN A 48 -26.48 -12.66 -14.26
CA ASN A 48 -26.99 -12.06 -13.05
C ASN A 48 -27.12 -10.57 -13.30
N THR A 49 -28.35 -10.17 -13.57
CA THR A 49 -28.81 -8.79 -13.55
C THR A 49 -28.40 -8.11 -12.24
N VAL A 50 -27.94 -6.87 -12.37
CA VAL A 50 -27.63 -5.92 -11.29
C VAL A 50 -28.93 -5.60 -10.52
N GLU A 51 -29.40 -6.53 -9.72
CA GLU A 51 -30.56 -6.36 -8.82
C GLU A 51 -30.35 -7.29 -7.64
N ASP A 52 -29.52 -6.88 -6.70
CA ASP A 52 -29.62 -7.17 -5.27
C ASP A 52 -28.41 -6.55 -4.56
N VAL A 53 -28.39 -5.20 -4.53
CA VAL A 53 -27.59 -4.50 -3.52
C VAL A 53 -28.22 -4.88 -2.19
N GLN A 54 -27.63 -5.84 -1.48
CA GLN A 54 -28.12 -6.19 -0.16
C GLN A 54 -27.87 -4.99 0.77
N PRO A 55 -28.92 -4.46 1.40
CA PRO A 55 -28.74 -3.40 2.38
C PRO A 55 -27.81 -3.90 3.50
N LEU A 56 -26.88 -3.06 3.89
CA LEU A 56 -25.92 -3.28 4.99
C LEU A 56 -26.33 -2.40 6.19
N PRO A 57 -27.51 -2.58 6.78
CA PRO A 57 -28.06 -1.65 7.74
C PRO A 57 -27.15 -1.52 8.96
N ILE A 58 -26.91 -0.26 9.32
CA ILE A 58 -26.28 0.09 10.58
C ILE A 58 -27.37 0.65 11.48
N ASP A 59 -27.56 0.00 12.65
CA ASP A 59 -28.49 0.51 13.65
C ASP A 59 -27.84 1.67 14.42
N ALA A 60 -28.07 2.89 13.93
CA ALA A 60 -27.53 4.10 14.55
C ALA A 60 -28.58 5.22 14.50
N PRO A 61 -28.57 6.16 15.47
CA PRO A 61 -29.47 7.30 15.50
C PRO A 61 -29.39 8.17 14.22
N ALA A 62 -30.48 8.84 13.90
CA ALA A 62 -30.48 9.83 12.81
C ALA A 62 -29.44 10.92 13.08
N GLY A 63 -28.68 11.31 12.06
CA GLY A 63 -27.60 12.28 12.17
C GLY A 63 -26.29 11.75 12.74
N SER A 64 -26.15 10.43 12.87
CA SER A 64 -24.89 9.80 13.30
C SER A 64 -23.74 10.14 12.36
N GLU A 65 -22.55 10.24 12.93
CA GLU A 65 -21.34 10.56 12.18
C GLU A 65 -20.84 9.37 11.38
N VAL A 66 -20.48 9.59 10.13
CA VAL A 66 -19.76 8.65 9.26
C VAL A 66 -18.43 9.28 8.88
N VAL A 67 -17.35 8.61 9.22
CA VAL A 67 -16.00 9.09 8.96
C VAL A 67 -15.47 8.49 7.67
N VAL A 68 -14.99 9.34 6.75
CA VAL A 68 -14.39 8.91 5.48
C VAL A 68 -12.88 9.12 5.55
N VAL A 69 -12.13 8.06 5.29
CA VAL A 69 -10.66 8.02 5.37
C VAL A 69 -10.10 7.56 4.02
N ALA A 70 -9.29 8.38 3.36
CA ALA A 70 -8.68 8.03 2.10
C ALA A 70 -7.43 7.15 2.29
N ILE A 71 -7.43 5.97 1.66
CA ILE A 71 -6.29 5.06 1.53
C ILE A 71 -5.77 5.17 0.09
N ASP A 72 -5.06 6.25 -0.18
CA ASP A 72 -4.55 6.57 -1.51
C ASP A 72 -3.02 6.47 -1.62
N ARG A 73 -2.50 6.35 -2.86
CA ARG A 73 -1.06 6.28 -3.17
C ARG A 73 -0.37 5.09 -2.49
N THR A 74 0.86 5.30 -2.01
CA THR A 74 1.67 4.27 -1.36
C THR A 74 1.26 4.13 0.11
N VAL A 75 1.10 2.89 0.56
CA VAL A 75 0.90 2.57 1.97
C VAL A 75 2.24 2.66 2.69
N GLU A 76 2.36 3.60 3.62
CA GLU A 76 3.58 3.89 4.39
C GLU A 76 3.22 4.30 5.84
N LEU A 77 4.23 4.50 6.69
CA LEU A 77 4.01 4.68 8.14
C LEU A 77 3.21 5.94 8.50
N GLY A 78 3.34 7.02 7.72
CA GLY A 78 2.52 8.23 7.93
C GLY A 78 1.04 7.97 7.67
N LEU A 79 0.71 7.17 6.63
CA LEU A 79 -0.65 6.73 6.38
C LEU A 79 -1.17 5.83 7.52
N ALA A 80 -0.32 4.94 8.07
CA ALA A 80 -0.70 4.11 9.20
C ALA A 80 -1.03 4.94 10.45
N ALA A 81 -0.22 5.96 10.74
CA ALA A 81 -0.48 6.88 11.85
C ALA A 81 -1.79 7.66 11.64
N PHE A 82 -2.03 8.14 10.41
CA PHE A 82 -3.24 8.86 10.03
C PHE A 82 -4.51 8.01 10.20
N VAL A 83 -4.51 6.77 9.67
CA VAL A 83 -5.66 5.85 9.78
C VAL A 83 -5.96 5.54 11.25
N ARG A 84 -4.92 5.19 12.02
CA ARG A 84 -5.07 4.91 13.45
C ARG A 84 -5.69 6.10 14.18
N ARG A 85 -5.15 7.30 14.00
CA ARG A 85 -5.70 8.54 14.58
C ARG A 85 -7.15 8.77 14.16
N SER A 86 -7.48 8.56 12.88
CA SER A 86 -8.84 8.75 12.38
C SER A 86 -9.84 7.80 13.06
N ILE A 87 -9.42 6.58 13.41
CA ILE A 87 -10.23 5.63 14.17
C ILE A 87 -10.33 6.05 15.64
N GLU A 88 -9.18 6.35 16.28
CA GLU A 88 -9.11 6.70 17.71
C GLU A 88 -9.86 8.00 18.05
N ASP A 89 -9.85 8.99 17.16
CA ASP A 89 -10.52 10.28 17.34
C ASP A 89 -12.05 10.19 17.16
N ASN A 90 -12.56 9.09 16.58
CA ASN A 90 -13.98 8.93 16.25
C ASN A 90 -14.58 7.60 16.81
N PRO A 91 -14.45 7.33 18.11
CA PRO A 91 -14.86 6.03 18.69
C PRO A 91 -16.38 5.80 18.67
N ASP A 92 -17.17 6.85 18.56
CA ASP A 92 -18.64 6.82 18.56
C ASP A 92 -19.25 6.98 17.17
N ALA A 93 -18.43 6.97 16.10
CA ALA A 93 -18.94 7.05 14.74
C ALA A 93 -19.82 5.82 14.41
N ALA A 94 -20.87 6.01 13.61
CA ALA A 94 -21.71 4.90 13.15
C ALA A 94 -20.92 3.97 12.21
N ALA A 95 -20.07 4.57 11.38
CA ALA A 95 -19.16 3.82 10.48
C ALA A 95 -17.90 4.62 10.19
N ILE A 96 -16.83 3.88 9.84
CA ILE A 96 -15.62 4.40 9.25
C ILE A 96 -15.48 3.78 7.86
N ILE A 97 -15.56 4.60 6.82
CA ILE A 97 -15.42 4.18 5.44
C ILE A 97 -14.00 4.48 4.97
N LEU A 98 -13.29 3.44 4.56
CA LEU A 98 -11.96 3.56 3.97
C LEU A 98 -12.11 3.54 2.44
N GLU A 99 -11.90 4.68 1.78
CA GLU A 99 -11.83 4.74 0.31
C GLU A 99 -10.48 4.24 -0.16
N VAL A 100 -10.46 3.04 -0.76
CA VAL A 100 -9.22 2.35 -1.10
C VAL A 100 -8.88 2.48 -2.57
N ASN A 101 -7.76 3.18 -2.86
CA ASN A 101 -7.16 3.29 -4.19
C ASN A 101 -5.64 3.22 -4.10
N THR A 102 -5.10 2.02 -3.96
CA THR A 102 -3.65 1.85 -3.79
C THR A 102 -3.11 0.66 -4.57
N LEU A 103 -1.86 0.77 -5.00
CA LEU A 103 -1.05 -0.34 -5.53
C LEU A 103 -0.27 -1.06 -4.42
N GLY A 104 -0.42 -0.63 -3.17
CA GLY A 104 0.24 -1.22 -2.02
C GLY A 104 1.36 -0.36 -1.44
N GLY A 105 2.26 -0.99 -0.71
CA GLY A 105 3.37 -0.30 -0.05
C GLY A 105 4.09 -1.16 0.98
N ARG A 106 4.47 -0.58 2.11
CA ARG A 106 5.23 -1.24 3.16
C ARG A 106 4.37 -2.24 3.93
N VAL A 107 4.92 -3.42 4.14
CA VAL A 107 4.25 -4.49 4.90
C VAL A 107 3.99 -4.09 6.35
N ASP A 108 4.96 -3.45 7.01
CA ASP A 108 4.83 -3.01 8.40
C ASP A 108 3.76 -1.93 8.59
N ALA A 109 3.62 -1.00 7.64
CA ALA A 109 2.54 -0.02 7.65
C ALA A 109 1.17 -0.68 7.42
N ALA A 110 1.09 -1.61 6.46
CA ALA A 110 -0.14 -2.35 6.17
C ALA A 110 -0.65 -3.14 7.39
N ILE A 111 0.27 -3.79 8.13
CA ILE A 111 -0.07 -4.52 9.36
C ILE A 111 -0.56 -3.56 10.45
N GLN A 112 0.09 -2.40 10.64
CA GLN A 112 -0.38 -1.41 11.62
C GLN A 112 -1.79 -0.89 11.29
N ILE A 113 -2.09 -0.65 10.00
CA ILE A 113 -3.44 -0.25 9.56
C ILE A 113 -4.43 -1.38 9.80
N ARG A 114 -4.10 -2.60 9.38
CA ARG A 114 -4.93 -3.79 9.60
C ARG A 114 -5.26 -3.98 11.08
N ASP A 115 -4.28 -3.89 11.97
CA ASP A 115 -4.48 -4.06 13.40
C ASP A 115 -5.38 -2.95 13.96
N ALA A 116 -5.19 -1.69 13.55
CA ALA A 116 -6.06 -0.58 13.97
C ALA A 116 -7.51 -0.76 13.49
N ILE A 117 -7.74 -1.34 12.31
CA ILE A 117 -9.07 -1.62 11.78
C ILE A 117 -9.73 -2.75 12.56
N LEU A 118 -9.01 -3.85 12.84
CA LEU A 118 -9.55 -4.98 13.60
C LEU A 118 -9.88 -4.63 15.05
N ASP A 119 -9.19 -3.64 15.63
CA ASP A 119 -9.43 -3.14 16.98
C ASP A 119 -10.45 -1.97 17.01
N ALA A 120 -10.98 -1.55 15.86
CA ALA A 120 -11.90 -0.42 15.77
C ALA A 120 -13.23 -0.71 16.48
N GLY A 121 -13.74 0.27 17.27
CA GLY A 121 -15.06 0.19 17.87
C GLY A 121 -16.21 0.40 16.86
N PRO A 122 -16.13 1.43 16.00
CA PRO A 122 -17.09 1.65 14.92
C PRO A 122 -17.03 0.57 13.85
N ARG A 123 -18.15 0.36 13.14
CA ARG A 123 -18.16 -0.52 11.96
C ARG A 123 -17.26 0.01 10.87
N THR A 124 -16.42 -0.85 10.31
CA THR A 124 -15.45 -0.51 9.26
C THR A 124 -15.90 -1.00 7.89
N VAL A 125 -15.81 -0.14 6.89
CA VAL A 125 -16.23 -0.42 5.51
C VAL A 125 -15.10 -0.05 4.57
N ALA A 126 -14.56 -1.00 3.83
CA ALA A 126 -13.66 -0.70 2.72
C ALA A 126 -14.48 -0.46 1.45
N PHE A 127 -14.36 0.70 0.84
CA PHE A 127 -14.85 0.97 -0.52
C PHE A 127 -13.69 0.99 -1.50
N VAL A 128 -13.56 -0.08 -2.28
CA VAL A 128 -12.46 -0.24 -3.24
C VAL A 128 -12.84 0.45 -4.55
N HIS A 129 -12.15 1.57 -4.85
CA HIS A 129 -12.40 2.36 -6.05
C HIS A 129 -11.11 3.05 -6.53
N PRO A 130 -10.45 2.60 -7.60
CA PRO A 130 -10.72 1.42 -8.41
C PRO A 130 -9.88 0.18 -8.03
N ARG A 131 -9.01 0.24 -7.01
CA ARG A 131 -8.10 -0.88 -6.74
C ARG A 131 -7.62 -0.99 -5.29
N ALA A 132 -7.51 -2.23 -4.83
CA ALA A 132 -6.92 -2.60 -3.55
C ALA A 132 -5.84 -3.67 -3.78
N ILE A 133 -4.66 -3.25 -4.24
CA ILE A 133 -3.57 -4.16 -4.59
C ILE A 133 -2.58 -4.27 -3.43
N SER A 134 -2.03 -5.48 -3.21
CA SER A 134 -0.99 -5.75 -2.21
C SER A 134 -1.45 -5.36 -0.79
N ALA A 135 -0.80 -4.36 -0.15
CA ALA A 135 -1.22 -3.82 1.15
C ALA A 135 -2.70 -3.40 1.16
N GLY A 136 -3.22 -2.88 0.04
CA GLY A 136 -4.63 -2.51 -0.10
C GLY A 136 -5.58 -3.69 0.09
N ALA A 137 -5.22 -4.89 -0.39
CA ALA A 137 -6.02 -6.08 -0.19
C ALA A 137 -6.08 -6.47 1.30
N LEU A 138 -4.94 -6.47 2.00
CA LEU A 138 -4.89 -6.76 3.44
C LEU A 138 -5.75 -5.77 4.25
N ILE A 139 -5.62 -4.47 3.95
CA ILE A 139 -6.38 -3.39 4.59
C ILE A 139 -7.88 -3.57 4.35
N SER A 140 -8.28 -3.84 3.10
CA SER A 140 -9.70 -4.03 2.76
C SER A 140 -10.29 -5.24 3.45
N LEU A 141 -9.57 -6.38 3.49
CA LEU A 141 -10.03 -7.60 4.15
C LEU A 141 -10.10 -7.48 5.67
N ALA A 142 -9.43 -6.51 6.27
CA ALA A 142 -9.53 -6.20 7.70
C ALA A 142 -10.84 -5.51 8.08
N CYS A 143 -11.53 -4.89 7.13
CA CYS A 143 -12.80 -4.23 7.38
C CYS A 143 -13.95 -5.23 7.51
N ASP A 144 -14.96 -4.87 8.33
CA ASP A 144 -16.19 -5.64 8.49
C ASP A 144 -16.88 -5.88 7.15
N ASN A 145 -16.93 -4.84 6.31
CA ASN A 145 -17.46 -4.95 4.95
C ASN A 145 -16.44 -4.52 3.90
N VAL A 146 -16.49 -5.21 2.75
CA VAL A 146 -15.72 -4.87 1.55
C VAL A 146 -16.69 -4.61 0.41
N LEU A 147 -16.76 -3.37 -0.04
CA LEU A 147 -17.59 -2.92 -1.15
C LEU A 147 -16.68 -2.52 -2.29
N MET A 148 -17.07 -2.80 -3.53
CA MET A 148 -16.20 -2.54 -4.67
C MET A 148 -16.97 -1.80 -5.77
N SER A 149 -16.30 -0.85 -6.43
CA SER A 149 -16.86 -0.22 -7.62
C SER A 149 -16.78 -1.15 -8.83
N GLU A 150 -17.55 -0.84 -9.88
CA GLU A 150 -17.47 -1.59 -11.12
C GLU A 150 -16.05 -1.53 -11.72
N GLY A 151 -15.53 -2.69 -12.13
CA GLY A 151 -14.18 -2.81 -12.69
C GLY A 151 -13.05 -2.62 -11.68
N ALA A 152 -13.37 -2.57 -10.38
CA ALA A 152 -12.35 -2.55 -9.35
C ALA A 152 -11.64 -3.90 -9.22
N THR A 153 -10.45 -3.88 -8.64
CA THR A 153 -9.63 -5.09 -8.45
C THR A 153 -9.06 -5.18 -7.03
N ILE A 154 -8.98 -6.41 -6.51
CA ILE A 154 -8.41 -6.71 -5.20
C ILE A 154 -7.52 -7.95 -5.26
N GLY A 155 -6.34 -7.91 -4.63
CA GLY A 155 -5.42 -9.06 -4.55
C GLY A 155 -3.97 -8.72 -4.81
N ALA A 156 -3.23 -9.63 -5.47
CA ALA A 156 -1.80 -9.53 -5.81
C ALA A 156 -0.93 -9.05 -4.64
N ALA A 157 -0.96 -9.78 -3.52
CA ALA A 157 -0.36 -9.36 -2.25
C ALA A 157 0.95 -10.09 -1.91
N THR A 158 1.63 -10.70 -2.88
CA THR A 158 2.96 -11.27 -2.66
C THR A 158 3.93 -10.17 -2.22
N PRO A 159 4.59 -10.31 -1.06
CA PRO A 159 5.59 -9.35 -0.64
C PRO A 159 6.77 -9.36 -1.62
N VAL A 160 7.26 -8.17 -1.95
CA VAL A 160 8.43 -7.98 -2.81
C VAL A 160 9.47 -7.11 -2.10
N GLN A 161 10.74 -7.33 -2.39
CA GLN A 161 11.82 -6.50 -1.90
C GLN A 161 12.40 -5.71 -3.08
N ALA A 162 12.53 -4.39 -2.90
CA ALA A 162 13.22 -3.57 -3.88
C ALA A 162 14.73 -3.80 -3.74
N SER A 163 15.34 -4.47 -4.72
CA SER A 163 16.78 -4.68 -4.80
C SER A 163 17.28 -4.17 -6.14
N GLY A 164 18.21 -3.21 -6.12
CA GLY A 164 18.84 -2.71 -7.36
C GLY A 164 17.88 -2.11 -8.40
N GLY A 165 16.69 -1.64 -7.99
CA GLY A 165 15.67 -1.07 -8.90
C GLY A 165 14.74 -2.11 -9.54
N GLN A 166 14.86 -3.38 -9.18
CA GLN A 166 13.94 -4.45 -9.57
C GLN A 166 13.21 -4.98 -8.33
N ALA A 167 11.93 -5.38 -8.51
CA ALA A 167 11.19 -6.07 -7.48
C ALA A 167 11.58 -7.56 -7.51
N GLU A 168 12.26 -8.02 -6.48
CA GLU A 168 12.59 -9.44 -6.31
C GLU A 168 11.61 -10.08 -5.32
N ALA A 169 11.26 -11.34 -5.56
CA ALA A 169 10.47 -12.10 -4.60
C ALA A 169 11.26 -12.25 -3.30
N VAL A 170 10.63 -11.94 -2.18
CA VAL A 170 11.22 -12.19 -0.86
C VAL A 170 11.31 -13.70 -0.58
N GLY A 171 12.18 -14.08 0.38
CA GLY A 171 12.32 -15.48 0.76
C GLY A 171 11.02 -16.09 1.32
N GLU A 172 10.89 -17.41 1.23
CA GLU A 172 9.73 -18.21 1.67
C GLU A 172 9.22 -17.84 3.07
N LYS A 173 10.09 -17.48 3.99
CA LYS A 173 9.70 -17.05 5.34
C LYS A 173 8.73 -15.86 5.31
N MET A 174 8.97 -14.86 4.46
CA MET A 174 8.12 -13.68 4.37
C MET A 174 6.82 -13.98 3.63
N VAL A 175 6.89 -14.80 2.59
CA VAL A 175 5.68 -15.27 1.86
C VAL A 175 4.77 -16.05 2.81
N SER A 176 5.35 -17.01 3.56
CA SER A 176 4.61 -17.80 4.56
C SER A 176 3.99 -16.94 5.65
N TYR A 177 4.71 -15.92 6.14
CA TYR A 177 4.19 -14.97 7.11
C TYR A 177 3.00 -14.19 6.55
N MET A 178 3.15 -13.56 5.37
CA MET A 178 2.08 -12.78 4.76
C MET A 178 0.86 -13.63 4.38
N ARG A 179 1.08 -14.87 3.97
CA ARG A 179 0.01 -15.83 3.71
C ARG A 179 -0.83 -16.08 4.96
N ALA A 180 -0.16 -16.32 6.11
CA ALA A 180 -0.84 -16.50 7.39
C ALA A 180 -1.60 -15.24 7.84
N GLU A 181 -1.01 -14.05 7.66
CA GLU A 181 -1.66 -12.77 7.97
C GLU A 181 -2.91 -12.54 7.12
N MET A 182 -2.82 -12.77 5.81
CA MET A 182 -3.95 -12.61 4.89
C MET A 182 -5.08 -13.59 5.22
N ARG A 183 -4.74 -14.88 5.47
CA ARG A 183 -5.71 -15.88 5.92
C ARG A 183 -6.41 -15.45 7.19
N ALA A 184 -5.65 -15.16 8.24
CA ALA A 184 -6.20 -14.82 9.55
C ALA A 184 -7.08 -13.57 9.49
N THR A 185 -6.67 -12.58 8.71
CA THR A 185 -7.44 -11.33 8.50
C THR A 185 -8.77 -11.61 7.79
N ALA A 186 -8.76 -12.40 6.71
CA ALA A 186 -9.99 -12.76 6.00
C ALA A 186 -10.95 -13.58 6.89
N GLU A 187 -10.43 -14.57 7.61
CA GLU A 187 -11.22 -15.43 8.49
C GLU A 187 -11.80 -14.67 9.68
N ALA A 188 -11.11 -13.65 10.22
CA ALA A 188 -11.60 -12.78 11.29
C ALA A 188 -12.92 -12.08 10.91
N ASN A 189 -13.10 -11.77 9.63
CA ASN A 189 -14.30 -11.13 9.09
C ASN A 189 -15.19 -12.12 8.29
N GLY A 190 -15.08 -13.42 8.55
CA GLY A 190 -15.94 -14.46 7.97
C GLY A 190 -15.71 -14.74 6.49
N ARG A 191 -14.59 -14.27 5.93
CA ARG A 191 -14.22 -14.47 4.51
C ARG A 191 -13.34 -15.71 4.32
N ARG A 192 -13.26 -16.19 3.10
CA ARG A 192 -12.49 -17.39 2.74
C ARG A 192 -10.97 -17.15 2.84
N GLY A 193 -10.34 -17.78 3.84
CA GLY A 193 -8.90 -17.68 4.07
C GLY A 193 -8.05 -18.29 2.95
N ASP A 194 -8.52 -19.36 2.28
CA ASP A 194 -7.83 -19.97 1.14
C ASP A 194 -7.74 -19.02 -0.07
N ILE A 195 -8.79 -18.23 -0.34
CA ILE A 195 -8.78 -17.21 -1.38
C ILE A 195 -7.77 -16.10 -1.02
N ALA A 196 -7.74 -15.67 0.25
CA ALA A 196 -6.79 -14.68 0.73
C ALA A 196 -5.33 -15.17 0.65
N GLU A 197 -5.07 -16.46 0.94
CA GLU A 197 -3.75 -17.07 0.73
C GLU A 197 -3.31 -17.06 -0.74
N ALA A 198 -4.23 -17.36 -1.66
CA ALA A 198 -3.94 -17.39 -3.09
C ALA A 198 -3.60 -15.98 -3.65
N MET A 199 -3.99 -14.90 -2.97
CA MET A 199 -3.57 -13.54 -3.29
C MET A 199 -2.09 -13.28 -2.94
N VAL A 200 -1.49 -14.11 -2.08
CA VAL A 200 -0.08 -13.97 -1.64
C VAL A 200 0.82 -15.00 -2.29
N ASP A 201 0.38 -16.25 -2.35
CA ASP A 201 1.20 -17.37 -2.75
C ASP A 201 0.66 -18.02 -4.02
N ARG A 202 1.46 -17.95 -5.08
CA ARG A 202 1.15 -18.52 -6.39
C ARG A 202 1.12 -20.06 -6.43
N GLU A 203 1.62 -20.73 -5.39
CA GLU A 203 1.55 -22.18 -5.29
C GLU A 203 0.19 -22.68 -4.75
N VAL A 204 -0.63 -21.77 -4.23
CA VAL A 204 -2.00 -22.08 -3.79
C VAL A 204 -2.88 -22.30 -5.01
N VAL A 205 -3.51 -23.48 -5.06
CA VAL A 205 -4.43 -23.87 -6.14
C VAL A 205 -5.85 -23.92 -5.59
N ILE A 206 -6.78 -23.30 -6.32
CA ILE A 206 -8.20 -23.34 -5.99
C ILE A 206 -8.97 -23.66 -7.26
N ASP A 207 -9.61 -24.83 -7.26
CA ASP A 207 -10.31 -25.35 -8.43
C ASP A 207 -11.34 -24.34 -8.98
N GLY A 208 -11.23 -24.05 -10.28
CA GLY A 208 -12.09 -23.11 -10.95
C GLY A 208 -11.82 -21.61 -10.64
N VAL A 209 -10.79 -21.29 -9.83
CA VAL A 209 -10.44 -19.91 -9.45
C VAL A 209 -9.01 -19.57 -9.86
N VAL A 210 -8.02 -20.33 -9.39
CA VAL A 210 -6.60 -20.07 -9.67
C VAL A 210 -5.79 -21.33 -9.81
N GLU A 211 -4.94 -21.40 -10.85
CA GLU A 211 -4.03 -22.50 -11.13
C GLU A 211 -2.67 -22.28 -10.48
N ALA A 212 -1.90 -23.37 -10.31
CA ALA A 212 -0.53 -23.30 -9.81
C ALA A 212 0.35 -22.36 -10.64
N GLY A 213 1.18 -21.59 -9.98
CA GLY A 213 2.08 -20.62 -10.60
C GLY A 213 1.44 -19.26 -10.90
N LYS A 214 0.12 -19.10 -10.72
CA LYS A 214 -0.60 -17.83 -10.91
C LYS A 214 -0.90 -17.18 -9.58
N LEU A 215 -0.75 -15.85 -9.52
CA LEU A 215 -1.12 -15.06 -8.38
C LEU A 215 -2.55 -14.55 -8.53
N LEU A 216 -3.37 -14.70 -7.48
CA LEU A 216 -4.77 -14.33 -7.55
C LEU A 216 -4.96 -12.80 -7.44
N THR A 217 -5.72 -12.27 -8.37
CA THR A 217 -6.33 -10.94 -8.33
C THR A 217 -7.75 -11.10 -8.80
N LEU A 218 -8.70 -10.58 -8.05
CA LEU A 218 -10.12 -10.66 -8.35
C LEU A 218 -10.63 -9.32 -8.88
N ASP A 219 -11.46 -9.36 -9.90
CA ASP A 219 -12.34 -8.24 -10.24
C ASP A 219 -13.56 -8.20 -9.29
N THR A 220 -14.37 -7.18 -9.42
CA THR A 220 -15.55 -6.96 -8.55
C THR A 220 -16.52 -8.14 -8.57
N ASP A 221 -16.86 -8.64 -9.76
CA ASP A 221 -17.85 -9.72 -9.89
C ASP A 221 -17.30 -11.04 -9.32
N GLN A 222 -16.01 -11.32 -9.52
CA GLN A 222 -15.32 -12.47 -8.92
C GLN A 222 -15.25 -12.35 -7.39
N ALA A 223 -14.92 -11.16 -6.88
CA ALA A 223 -14.80 -10.92 -5.45
C ALA A 223 -16.16 -11.13 -4.74
N VAL A 224 -17.23 -10.61 -5.29
CA VAL A 224 -18.59 -10.82 -4.76
C VAL A 224 -19.00 -12.29 -4.85
N LYS A 225 -18.80 -12.93 -6.00
CA LYS A 225 -19.14 -14.35 -6.21
C LYS A 225 -18.40 -15.28 -5.24
N LEU A 226 -17.17 -14.95 -4.89
CA LEU A 226 -16.33 -15.75 -3.98
C LEU A 226 -16.51 -15.37 -2.50
N GLY A 227 -17.34 -14.38 -2.18
CA GLY A 227 -17.57 -13.90 -0.82
C GLY A 227 -16.38 -13.13 -0.23
N MET A 228 -15.53 -12.56 -1.09
CA MET A 228 -14.43 -11.68 -0.68
C MET A 228 -14.85 -10.21 -0.63
N ALA A 229 -15.90 -9.85 -1.37
CA ALA A 229 -16.60 -8.58 -1.28
C ALA A 229 -18.09 -8.80 -1.01
N ASP A 230 -18.70 -7.86 -0.30
CA ASP A 230 -20.09 -7.94 0.15
C ASP A 230 -21.06 -7.31 -0.86
N GLY A 231 -20.54 -6.54 -1.83
CA GLY A 231 -21.39 -5.94 -2.86
C GLY A 231 -20.64 -5.06 -3.84
N LYS A 232 -21.38 -4.67 -4.90
CA LYS A 232 -20.93 -3.79 -5.97
C LYS A 232 -21.70 -2.47 -5.89
N PHE A 233 -20.98 -1.34 -5.88
CA PHE A 233 -21.55 -0.01 -5.70
C PHE A 233 -20.93 0.96 -6.72
N GLU A 234 -21.69 1.91 -7.22
CA GLU A 234 -21.23 2.84 -8.24
C GLU A 234 -20.23 3.87 -7.64
N ASP A 235 -20.59 4.42 -6.52
CA ASP A 235 -19.83 5.48 -5.83
C ASP A 235 -20.06 5.47 -4.31
N LEU A 236 -19.47 6.45 -3.62
CA LEU A 236 -19.60 6.59 -2.17
C LEU A 236 -21.04 6.92 -1.74
N ASP A 237 -21.79 7.65 -2.56
CA ASP A 237 -23.19 7.99 -2.23
C ASP A 237 -24.04 6.73 -2.21
N ALA A 238 -23.86 5.82 -3.17
CA ALA A 238 -24.52 4.50 -3.18
C ALA A 238 -24.12 3.64 -1.98
N VAL A 239 -22.86 3.70 -1.53
CA VAL A 239 -22.40 3.04 -0.30
C VAL A 239 -23.15 3.59 0.92
N LEU A 240 -23.26 4.91 1.05
CA LEU A 240 -23.96 5.56 2.16
C LEU A 240 -25.45 5.21 2.20
N GLU A 241 -26.10 5.13 1.04
CA GLU A 241 -27.49 4.67 0.94
C GLU A 241 -27.66 3.23 1.43
N ALA A 242 -26.71 2.34 1.06
CA ALA A 242 -26.75 0.93 1.47
C ALA A 242 -26.58 0.75 2.98
N LEU A 243 -25.88 1.66 3.66
CA LEU A 243 -25.76 1.65 5.13
C LEU A 243 -27.06 2.02 5.85
N THR A 244 -28.06 2.51 5.11
CA THR A 244 -29.41 2.86 5.60
C THR A 244 -29.45 3.85 6.76
N LEU A 245 -28.44 4.73 6.84
CA LEU A 245 -28.36 5.77 7.86
C LEU A 245 -29.26 6.95 7.52
N GLU A 246 -30.05 7.39 8.48
CA GLU A 246 -30.92 8.58 8.31
C GLU A 246 -30.10 9.86 8.44
N SER A 247 -29.86 10.56 7.29
CA SER A 247 -29.19 11.85 7.22
C SER A 247 -27.81 11.86 7.93
N PRO A 248 -26.87 10.99 7.54
CA PRO A 248 -25.58 10.90 8.23
C PRO A 248 -24.80 12.21 8.09
N SER A 249 -24.05 12.55 9.14
CA SER A 249 -23.08 13.63 9.14
C SER A 249 -21.76 13.11 8.62
N LEU A 250 -21.34 13.51 7.43
CA LEU A 250 -20.06 13.06 6.85
C LEU A 250 -18.91 13.89 7.43
N ILE A 251 -17.92 13.18 7.98
CA ILE A 251 -16.65 13.74 8.42
C ILE A 251 -15.56 13.19 7.53
N THR A 252 -15.04 14.01 6.61
CA THR A 252 -13.83 13.64 5.86
C THR A 252 -12.62 14.00 6.71
N THR A 253 -11.83 12.97 7.06
CA THR A 253 -10.59 13.21 7.81
C THR A 253 -9.50 13.69 6.86
N GLU A 254 -8.75 14.70 7.32
CA GLU A 254 -7.61 15.23 6.58
C GLU A 254 -6.32 14.92 7.34
N LEU A 255 -5.24 14.75 6.57
CA LEU A 255 -3.89 14.64 7.11
C LEU A 255 -3.55 15.92 7.89
N ASN A 256 -3.03 15.78 9.09
CA ASN A 256 -2.44 16.94 9.75
C ASN A 256 -1.08 17.26 9.09
N TRP A 257 -0.59 18.50 9.32
CA TRP A 257 0.67 18.95 8.69
C TRP A 257 1.87 18.04 9.02
N GLY A 258 1.89 17.41 10.19
CA GLY A 258 2.95 16.48 10.60
C GLY A 258 2.89 15.17 9.82
N GLU A 259 1.68 14.61 9.64
CA GLU A 259 1.44 13.41 8.83
C GLU A 259 1.76 13.66 7.36
N GLU A 260 1.41 14.85 6.83
CA GLU A 260 1.72 15.23 5.45
C GLU A 260 3.23 15.32 5.22
N ILE A 261 3.97 15.94 6.16
CA ILE A 261 5.44 15.96 6.11
C ILE A 261 6.02 14.54 6.25
N ALA A 262 5.51 13.72 7.15
CA ALA A 262 5.98 12.35 7.32
C ALA A 262 5.78 11.54 6.04
N ARG A 263 4.60 11.59 5.42
CA ARG A 263 4.30 10.97 4.13
C ARG A 263 5.25 11.45 3.02
N TRP A 264 5.51 12.76 2.96
CA TRP A 264 6.43 13.32 1.97
C TRP A 264 7.88 12.87 2.20
N LEU A 265 8.35 12.80 3.45
CA LEU A 265 9.71 12.36 3.78
C LEU A 265 9.93 10.86 3.53
N THR A 266 8.90 10.05 3.73
CA THR A 266 8.95 8.57 3.57
C THR A 266 8.62 8.12 2.15
N GLU A 267 8.19 9.03 1.27
CA GLU A 267 7.98 8.74 -0.15
C GLU A 267 9.30 8.23 -0.76
N PRO A 268 9.32 7.10 -1.49
CA PRO A 268 10.54 6.44 -1.94
C PRO A 268 11.51 7.34 -2.72
N THR A 269 11.00 8.23 -3.57
CA THR A 269 11.82 9.15 -4.37
C THR A 269 12.51 10.19 -3.47
N VAL A 270 11.76 10.78 -2.53
CA VAL A 270 12.28 11.79 -1.59
C VAL A 270 13.26 11.16 -0.62
N SER A 271 12.93 9.99 -0.05
CA SER A 271 13.82 9.22 0.83
C SER A 271 15.13 8.88 0.14
N GLY A 272 15.09 8.40 -1.10
CA GLY A 272 16.27 8.08 -1.90
C GLY A 272 17.15 9.32 -2.16
N LEU A 273 16.53 10.45 -2.45
CA LEU A 273 17.22 11.72 -2.66
C LEU A 273 17.88 12.21 -1.35
N LEU A 274 17.15 12.21 -0.24
CA LEU A 274 17.66 12.63 1.07
C LEU A 274 18.87 11.79 1.49
N LEU A 275 18.78 10.46 1.35
CA LEU A 275 19.88 9.56 1.64
C LEU A 275 21.10 9.85 0.75
N SER A 276 20.88 10.04 -0.56
CA SER A 276 21.95 10.32 -1.54
C SER A 276 22.66 11.63 -1.24
N VAL A 277 21.91 12.71 -0.99
CA VAL A 277 22.45 14.04 -0.62
C VAL A 277 23.16 13.96 0.71
N GLY A 278 22.60 13.23 1.66
CA GLY A 278 23.18 13.01 2.98
C GLY A 278 24.54 12.32 2.92
N MET A 279 24.61 11.20 2.22
CA MET A 279 25.86 10.43 2.04
C MET A 279 26.90 11.23 1.26
N LEU A 280 26.50 11.95 0.21
CA LEU A 280 27.41 12.80 -0.56
C LEU A 280 27.98 13.93 0.30
N GLY A 281 27.14 14.59 1.13
CA GLY A 281 27.58 15.63 2.05
C GLY A 281 28.60 15.15 3.09
N LEU A 282 28.37 13.96 3.68
CA LEU A 282 29.32 13.32 4.58
C LEU A 282 30.64 12.96 3.89
N MET A 283 30.57 12.45 2.65
CA MET A 283 31.75 12.12 1.87
C MET A 283 32.59 13.35 1.56
N ILE A 284 31.97 14.47 1.18
CA ILE A 284 32.66 15.75 0.95
C ILE A 284 33.31 16.23 2.26
N ALA A 285 32.62 16.16 3.40
CA ALA A 285 33.16 16.53 4.70
C ALA A 285 34.41 15.74 5.05
N PHE A 286 34.38 14.43 4.86
CA PHE A 286 35.49 13.53 5.12
C PHE A 286 36.69 13.85 4.22
N TYR A 287 36.45 14.13 2.94
CA TYR A 287 37.51 14.37 1.97
C TYR A 287 38.16 15.74 2.11
N THR A 288 37.34 16.78 2.40
CA THR A 288 37.83 18.15 2.53
C THR A 288 38.37 18.49 3.92
N ARG A 289 38.04 17.64 4.91
CA ARG A 289 38.31 17.88 6.34
C ARG A 289 37.79 19.25 6.81
N SER A 290 36.76 19.73 6.22
CA SER A 290 36.16 21.05 6.48
C SER A 290 34.64 20.93 6.66
N VAL A 291 34.12 21.64 7.66
CA VAL A 291 32.68 21.77 7.85
C VAL A 291 32.20 22.96 7.00
N GLY A 292 31.78 22.65 5.78
CA GLY A 292 31.23 23.65 4.86
C GLY A 292 29.72 23.47 4.67
N ALA A 293 29.13 24.30 3.81
CA ALA A 293 27.69 24.29 3.49
C ALA A 293 27.20 22.90 3.05
N PHE A 294 27.98 22.16 2.26
CA PHE A 294 27.62 20.81 1.81
C PHE A 294 27.57 19.78 2.95
N THR A 295 28.45 19.93 3.96
CA THR A 295 28.45 19.08 5.14
C THR A 295 27.18 19.31 5.98
N ILE A 296 26.81 20.58 6.18
CA ILE A 296 25.58 20.94 6.90
C ILE A 296 24.37 20.41 6.15
N ALA A 297 24.28 20.63 4.85
CA ALA A 297 23.19 20.12 4.01
C ALA A 297 23.08 18.58 4.08
N GLY A 298 24.23 17.88 4.08
CA GLY A 298 24.27 16.43 4.22
C GLY A 298 23.74 15.94 5.59
N PHE A 299 24.13 16.59 6.68
CA PHE A 299 23.60 16.27 8.01
C PHE A 299 22.11 16.55 8.12
N VAL A 300 21.63 17.67 7.58
CA VAL A 300 20.19 18.01 7.57
C VAL A 300 19.43 16.97 6.76
N ALA A 301 19.90 16.59 5.57
CA ALA A 301 19.27 15.57 4.74
C ALA A 301 19.17 14.21 5.47
N LEU A 302 20.24 13.78 6.16
CA LEU A 302 20.19 12.55 6.96
C LEU A 302 19.28 12.65 8.18
N ALA A 303 19.26 13.80 8.86
CA ALA A 303 18.34 14.02 9.98
C ALA A 303 16.87 13.94 9.53
N LEU A 304 16.54 14.53 8.38
CA LEU A 304 15.21 14.42 7.79
C LEU A 304 14.89 13.00 7.34
N PHE A 305 15.85 12.30 6.73
CA PHE A 305 15.67 10.89 6.34
C PHE A 305 15.39 10.01 7.55
N PHE A 306 16.24 10.03 8.57
CA PHE A 306 16.05 9.20 9.75
C PHE A 306 14.84 9.65 10.59
N GLY A 307 14.58 10.95 10.69
CA GLY A 307 13.42 11.48 11.41
C GLY A 307 12.08 11.12 10.77
N GLY A 308 12.03 10.99 9.44
CA GLY A 308 10.83 10.52 8.73
C GLY A 308 10.59 9.01 8.86
N HIS A 309 11.62 8.23 9.23
CA HIS A 309 11.54 6.77 9.34
C HIS A 309 11.56 6.27 10.79
N ALA A 310 11.61 7.17 11.78
CA ALA A 310 11.59 6.85 13.20
C ALA A 310 10.17 6.73 13.73
#